data_62377d0c6c5718993d9074dda0833648
#
_entry.id   62377d0c6c5718993d9074dda0833648
#
_cell.length_a   1.000
_cell.length_b   1.000
_cell.length_c   1.000
_cell.angle_alpha   90.00
_cell.angle_beta   90.00
_cell.angle_gamma   90.00
#
_symmetry.space_group_name_H-M   'P 1'
#
loop_
_entity.id
_entity.type
_entity.pdbx_description
1 polymer ?
#
loop_
_entity_poly.entity_id
_entity_poly.type
_entity_poly.pdbx_seq_one_letter_code
_entity_poly.pdbx_strand_id
1 'polypeptide(L)'
;ENFARTVQQVLDRTAVKHVVVASMGDLLGNLKGGVVNFVVRNLRKLVPAFDLPAAIRFNQALREGSASTLRPVQSQHDDIAFLQYTGGTTGLSKGAMLSHRNVIANLLQNEAWLQPALGKEPKVEALIFVCALPLYHIFALTVCCLVGMRIGGMNILVPNPRDIPGLIKTLSKYRFNMFPAVNTLYNGLLNHPEFAKLDFSMLKLCNGGGMAVQKAVNDRWRSLTGKSIVEGYGLSETSPVATANPADATEFTGTIGLPISSTEIAILDDEGNHLPVGETGEIAIRGPQVMKGYWQRPDDTAQVMTSDGFFRSGDIGFMDASGYVTIVD
;
A
#
# COMPACT_ATOMS: atom_id res chain seq x y z
N GLU A 1 -10.34 17.97 5.56
CA GLU A 1 -10.92 19.17 4.93
C GLU A 1 -11.00 19.07 3.40
N ASN A 2 -10.00 18.55 2.73
CA ASN A 2 -9.93 18.50 1.26
C ASN A 2 -11.10 17.75 0.61
N PHE A 3 -11.65 16.76 1.32
CA PHE A 3 -12.78 15.95 0.86
C PHE A 3 -14.12 16.33 1.52
N ALA A 4 -14.15 17.37 2.35
CA ALA A 4 -15.34 17.75 3.11
C ALA A 4 -16.53 18.10 2.21
N ARG A 5 -16.29 18.73 1.04
CA ARG A 5 -17.33 19.02 0.05
C ARG A 5 -17.97 17.74 -0.51
N THR A 6 -17.18 16.71 -0.77
CA THR A 6 -17.70 15.41 -1.22
C THR A 6 -18.61 14.78 -0.16
N VAL A 7 -18.18 14.84 1.12
CA VAL A 7 -19.00 14.36 2.24
C VAL A 7 -20.30 15.15 2.32
N GLN A 8 -20.26 16.47 2.25
CA GLN A 8 -21.44 17.34 2.25
C GLN A 8 -22.46 16.93 1.18
N GLN A 9 -22.00 16.60 -0.03
CA GLN A 9 -22.89 16.24 -1.16
C GLN A 9 -23.65 14.92 -0.97
N VAL A 10 -23.17 14.04 -0.10
CA VAL A 10 -23.74 12.70 0.08
C VAL A 10 -24.29 12.47 1.48
N LEU A 11 -24.02 13.35 2.44
CA LEU A 11 -24.33 13.15 3.86
C LEU A 11 -25.80 12.83 4.10
N ASP A 12 -26.70 13.58 3.48
CA ASP A 12 -28.15 13.41 3.62
C ASP A 12 -28.68 12.08 3.04
N ARG A 13 -27.86 11.41 2.21
CA ARG A 13 -28.18 10.11 1.59
C ARG A 13 -27.48 8.94 2.28
N THR A 14 -26.86 9.18 3.43
CA THR A 14 -26.11 8.18 4.21
C THR A 14 -26.63 8.10 5.62
N ALA A 15 -26.32 7.01 6.32
CA ALA A 15 -26.60 6.84 7.75
C ALA A 15 -25.50 7.41 8.67
N VAL A 16 -24.57 8.22 8.14
CA VAL A 16 -23.46 8.83 8.89
C VAL A 16 -24.03 9.85 9.89
N LYS A 17 -23.76 9.62 11.18
CA LYS A 17 -24.24 10.48 12.29
C LYS A 17 -23.20 11.50 12.74
N HIS A 18 -21.93 11.18 12.61
CA HIS A 18 -20.84 12.02 13.11
C HIS A 18 -19.82 12.26 12.01
N VAL A 19 -19.48 13.52 11.80
CA VAL A 19 -18.44 13.94 10.85
C VAL A 19 -17.34 14.62 11.65
N VAL A 20 -16.13 14.09 11.53
CA VAL A 20 -14.92 14.71 12.12
C VAL A 20 -14.06 15.25 10.99
N VAL A 21 -13.74 16.55 11.05
CA VAL A 21 -12.96 17.23 10.01
C VAL A 21 -11.53 17.46 10.51
N ALA A 22 -10.58 16.77 9.86
CA ALA A 22 -9.16 16.97 10.09
C ALA A 22 -8.56 18.00 9.12
N SER A 23 -7.56 18.72 9.57
CA SER A 23 -6.78 19.69 8.79
C SER A 23 -5.32 19.26 8.72
N MET A 24 -4.58 19.67 7.69
CA MET A 24 -3.18 19.29 7.47
C MET A 24 -2.25 19.67 8.64
N GLY A 25 -2.55 20.73 9.34
CA GLY A 25 -1.79 21.22 10.49
C GLY A 25 -2.22 20.65 11.84
N ASP A 26 -3.25 19.79 11.89
CA ASP A 26 -3.63 19.15 13.14
C ASP A 26 -2.47 18.28 13.66
N LEU A 27 -2.30 18.21 14.98
CA LEU A 27 -1.20 17.53 15.67
C LEU A 27 0.20 18.16 15.50
N LEU A 28 0.34 19.28 14.77
CA LEU A 28 1.62 20.01 14.68
C LEU A 28 1.80 21.06 15.78
N GLY A 29 0.89 21.10 16.75
CA GLY A 29 0.81 22.13 17.78
C GLY A 29 0.15 23.43 17.28
N ASN A 30 -0.19 24.33 18.22
CA ASN A 30 -1.05 25.48 17.91
C ASN A 30 -0.42 26.46 16.90
N LEU A 31 0.84 26.84 17.07
CA LEU A 31 1.52 27.82 16.20
C LEU A 31 1.80 27.23 14.82
N LYS A 32 2.56 26.14 14.77
CA LYS A 32 2.95 25.50 13.51
C LYS A 32 1.72 25.00 12.75
N GLY A 33 0.78 24.38 13.44
CA GLY A 33 -0.47 23.90 12.86
C GLY A 33 -1.32 25.04 12.29
N GLY A 34 -1.41 26.17 13.00
CA GLY A 34 -2.10 27.36 12.55
C GLY A 34 -1.52 27.92 11.25
N VAL A 35 -0.18 28.05 11.18
CA VAL A 35 0.52 28.50 9.97
C VAL A 35 0.29 27.55 8.80
N VAL A 36 0.44 26.24 9.02
CA VAL A 36 0.21 25.23 7.96
C VAL A 36 -1.23 25.30 7.45
N ASN A 37 -2.22 25.34 8.33
CA ASN A 37 -3.63 25.40 7.96
C ASN A 37 -3.95 26.70 7.19
N PHE A 38 -3.38 27.83 7.60
CA PHE A 38 -3.54 29.10 6.89
C PHE A 38 -2.96 29.01 5.47
N VAL A 39 -1.76 28.50 5.32
CA VAL A 39 -1.10 28.31 4.01
C VAL A 39 -1.93 27.40 3.10
N VAL A 40 -2.37 26.26 3.63
CA VAL A 40 -3.13 25.24 2.87
C VAL A 40 -4.48 25.80 2.41
N ARG A 41 -5.20 26.51 3.28
CA ARG A 41 -6.53 27.05 2.99
C ARG A 41 -6.48 28.32 2.12
N ASN A 42 -5.64 29.26 2.49
CA ASN A 42 -5.71 30.63 1.93
C ASN A 42 -4.69 30.89 0.83
N LEU A 43 -3.44 30.41 0.98
CA LEU A 43 -2.40 30.64 -0.01
C LEU A 43 -2.42 29.57 -1.11
N ARG A 44 -2.48 28.29 -0.74
CA ARG A 44 -2.50 27.17 -1.67
C ARG A 44 -3.89 26.84 -2.21
N LYS A 45 -4.95 27.32 -1.55
CA LYS A 45 -6.37 27.08 -1.90
C LYS A 45 -6.69 25.60 -2.14
N LEU A 46 -6.10 24.71 -1.34
CA LEU A 46 -6.25 23.26 -1.49
C LEU A 46 -7.51 22.71 -0.80
N VAL A 47 -8.23 23.53 -0.04
CA VAL A 47 -9.47 23.17 0.64
C VAL A 47 -10.65 23.82 -0.09
N PRO A 48 -11.49 23.05 -0.79
CA PRO A 48 -12.74 23.58 -1.38
C PRO A 48 -13.67 24.14 -0.30
N ALA A 49 -14.48 25.11 -0.65
CA ALA A 49 -15.54 25.59 0.24
C ALA A 49 -16.54 24.46 0.55
N PHE A 50 -16.88 24.30 1.82
CA PHE A 50 -17.87 23.34 2.30
C PHE A 50 -18.65 23.91 3.49
N ASP A 51 -19.86 23.43 3.67
CA ASP A 51 -20.73 23.73 4.81
C ASP A 51 -21.15 22.42 5.51
N LEU A 52 -20.57 22.18 6.68
CA LEU A 52 -20.83 21.03 7.54
C LEU A 52 -20.96 21.54 8.98
N PRO A 53 -22.08 22.21 9.33
CA PRO A 53 -22.22 22.91 10.61
C PRO A 53 -22.16 21.98 11.84
N ALA A 54 -22.58 20.72 11.68
CA ALA A 54 -22.52 19.70 12.74
C ALA A 54 -21.19 18.97 12.82
N ALA A 55 -20.18 19.30 11.97
CA ALA A 55 -18.92 18.62 11.97
C ALA A 55 -18.04 19.02 13.18
N ILE A 56 -17.44 18.05 13.82
CA ILE A 56 -16.52 18.24 14.94
C ILE A 56 -15.09 18.40 14.38
N ARG A 57 -14.34 19.36 14.91
CA ARG A 57 -12.92 19.49 14.59
C ARG A 57 -12.12 18.35 15.18
N PHE A 58 -11.16 17.82 14.44
CA PHE A 58 -10.35 16.66 14.85
C PHE A 58 -9.68 16.85 16.21
N ASN A 59 -9.01 18.00 16.45
CA ASN A 59 -8.39 18.30 17.73
C ASN A 59 -9.41 18.48 18.87
N GLN A 60 -10.64 18.85 18.57
CA GLN A 60 -11.73 18.87 19.57
C GLN A 60 -12.14 17.45 19.92
N ALA A 61 -12.39 16.59 18.92
CA ALA A 61 -12.71 15.18 19.14
C ALA A 61 -11.64 14.46 19.99
N LEU A 62 -10.35 14.76 19.76
CA LEU A 62 -9.25 14.21 20.56
C LEU A 62 -9.31 14.67 22.02
N ARG A 63 -9.58 15.97 22.26
CA ARG A 63 -9.71 16.48 23.65
C ARG A 63 -10.88 15.87 24.38
N GLU A 64 -12.03 15.76 23.73
CA GLU A 64 -13.22 15.14 24.30
C GLU A 64 -12.98 13.64 24.56
N GLY A 65 -12.35 12.94 23.61
CA GLY A 65 -12.00 11.53 23.74
C GLY A 65 -10.99 11.26 24.84
N SER A 66 -10.02 12.17 25.08
CA SER A 66 -9.01 12.01 26.14
C SER A 66 -9.60 12.08 27.55
N ALA A 67 -10.77 12.69 27.70
CA ALA A 67 -11.52 12.74 28.97
C ALA A 67 -12.44 11.50 29.15
N SER A 68 -12.49 10.60 28.20
CA SER A 68 -13.38 9.45 28.21
C SER A 68 -12.59 8.15 28.44
N THR A 69 -13.24 7.17 29.09
CA THR A 69 -12.67 5.83 29.23
C THR A 69 -12.93 5.01 27.96
N LEU A 70 -11.86 4.49 27.36
CA LEU A 70 -11.98 3.57 26.24
C LEU A 70 -12.71 2.29 26.67
N ARG A 71 -13.77 1.94 25.97
CA ARG A 71 -14.43 0.65 26.13
C ARG A 71 -13.80 -0.34 25.13
N PRO A 72 -13.07 -1.35 25.60
CA PRO A 72 -12.47 -2.33 24.71
C PRO A 72 -13.56 -3.12 23.99
N VAL A 73 -13.37 -3.32 22.69
CA VAL A 73 -14.19 -4.21 21.86
C VAL A 73 -13.32 -5.41 21.52
N GLN A 74 -13.86 -6.61 21.74
CA GLN A 74 -13.18 -7.85 21.33
C GLN A 74 -13.46 -8.11 19.84
N SER A 75 -12.54 -7.72 18.98
CA SER A 75 -12.61 -8.05 17.56
C SER A 75 -12.26 -9.51 17.33
N GLN A 76 -13.00 -10.17 16.44
CA GLN A 76 -12.76 -11.54 16.02
C GLN A 76 -11.90 -11.53 14.73
N HIS A 77 -11.22 -12.65 14.46
CA HIS A 77 -10.44 -12.79 13.24
C HIS A 77 -11.25 -12.56 11.96
N ASP A 78 -12.50 -12.89 12.00
CA ASP A 78 -13.42 -12.83 10.85
C ASP A 78 -14.19 -11.51 10.74
N ASP A 79 -14.05 -10.60 11.71
CA ASP A 79 -14.60 -9.25 11.60
C ASP A 79 -13.90 -8.49 10.47
N ILE A 80 -14.66 -7.63 9.78
CA ILE A 80 -14.12 -6.78 8.71
C ILE A 80 -13.23 -5.71 9.36
N ALA A 81 -11.94 -5.72 9.01
CA ALA A 81 -11.00 -4.69 9.42
C ALA A 81 -11.04 -3.48 8.48
N PHE A 82 -11.14 -3.73 7.17
CA PHE A 82 -11.16 -2.68 6.15
C PHE A 82 -12.17 -3.01 5.05
N LEU A 83 -12.83 -1.99 4.55
CA LEU A 83 -13.48 -2.00 3.24
C LEU A 83 -12.56 -1.26 2.27
N GLN A 84 -11.72 -2.00 1.56
CA GLN A 84 -10.78 -1.42 0.63
C GLN A 84 -11.44 -1.22 -0.72
N TYR A 85 -11.77 0.03 -1.04
CA TYR A 85 -12.39 0.34 -2.32
C TYR A 85 -11.37 0.33 -3.45
N THR A 86 -11.70 -0.36 -4.54
CA THR A 86 -10.88 -0.47 -5.74
C THR A 86 -11.43 0.44 -6.84
N GLY A 87 -10.57 1.03 -7.63
CA GLY A 87 -10.96 1.73 -8.85
C GLY A 87 -11.12 0.72 -10.00
N GLY A 88 -12.20 -0.06 -9.98
CA GLY A 88 -12.43 -1.07 -11.02
C GLY A 88 -12.42 -0.49 -12.44
N THR A 89 -11.85 -1.20 -13.39
CA THR A 89 -11.84 -0.88 -14.83
C THR A 89 -13.27 -0.80 -15.42
N THR A 90 -14.26 -1.34 -14.73
CA THR A 90 -15.68 -1.44 -15.17
C THR A 90 -16.60 -0.32 -14.64
N GLY A 91 -16.06 0.73 -13.99
CA GLY A 91 -16.79 1.99 -13.71
C GLY A 91 -17.29 2.19 -12.29
N LEU A 92 -17.75 1.19 -11.55
CA LEU A 92 -18.19 1.35 -10.14
C LEU A 92 -17.15 0.79 -9.19
N SER A 93 -16.66 1.62 -8.26
CA SER A 93 -15.76 1.17 -7.19
C SER A 93 -16.43 0.08 -6.34
N LYS A 94 -15.72 -1.02 -6.09
CA LYS A 94 -16.15 -2.13 -5.24
C LYS A 94 -15.33 -2.14 -3.96
N GLY A 95 -15.97 -2.37 -2.83
CA GLY A 95 -15.30 -2.45 -1.53
C GLY A 95 -14.90 -3.89 -1.22
N ALA A 96 -13.62 -4.23 -1.36
CA ALA A 96 -13.10 -5.53 -0.93
C ALA A 96 -13.18 -5.64 0.60
N MET A 97 -13.84 -6.69 1.10
CA MET A 97 -13.98 -6.97 2.54
C MET A 97 -12.73 -7.68 3.05
N LEU A 98 -11.82 -6.92 3.68
CA LEU A 98 -10.64 -7.46 4.32
C LEU A 98 -10.90 -7.68 5.80
N SER A 99 -10.88 -8.94 6.24
CA SER A 99 -11.01 -9.29 7.65
C SER A 99 -9.69 -9.04 8.41
N HIS A 100 -9.76 -9.01 9.74
CA HIS A 100 -8.55 -8.99 10.58
C HIS A 100 -7.61 -10.16 10.22
N ARG A 101 -8.16 -11.35 9.96
CA ARG A 101 -7.40 -12.53 9.52
C ARG A 101 -6.63 -12.26 8.23
N ASN A 102 -7.28 -11.70 7.20
CA ASN A 102 -6.63 -11.45 5.92
C ASN A 102 -5.45 -10.49 6.06
N VAL A 103 -5.66 -9.38 6.75
CA VAL A 103 -4.63 -8.33 6.94
C VAL A 103 -3.48 -8.84 7.80
N ILE A 104 -3.77 -9.55 8.91
CA ILE A 104 -2.74 -10.11 9.79
C ILE A 104 -1.94 -11.20 9.06
N ALA A 105 -2.60 -12.06 8.27
CA ALA A 105 -1.91 -13.07 7.49
C ALA A 105 -0.91 -12.43 6.53
N ASN A 106 -1.34 -11.43 5.75
CA ASN A 106 -0.43 -10.75 4.81
C ASN A 106 0.69 -9.98 5.52
N LEU A 107 0.40 -9.39 6.66
CA LEU A 107 1.41 -8.75 7.51
C LEU A 107 2.51 -9.73 7.92
N LEU A 108 2.15 -10.92 8.42
CA LEU A 108 3.10 -11.95 8.84
C LEU A 108 3.84 -12.57 7.65
N GLN A 109 3.18 -12.75 6.51
CA GLN A 109 3.79 -13.19 5.26
C GLN A 109 4.88 -12.21 4.81
N ASN A 110 4.58 -10.90 4.82
CA ASN A 110 5.56 -9.86 4.47
C ASN A 110 6.71 -9.82 5.48
N GLU A 111 6.43 -9.88 6.79
CA GLU A 111 7.48 -9.92 7.82
C GLU A 111 8.46 -11.08 7.58
N ALA A 112 7.94 -12.28 7.32
CA ALA A 112 8.75 -13.45 7.01
C ALA A 112 9.55 -13.30 5.71
N TRP A 113 8.93 -12.77 4.66
CA TRP A 113 9.55 -12.56 3.34
C TRP A 113 10.70 -11.54 3.37
N LEU A 114 10.63 -10.58 4.28
CA LEU A 114 11.66 -9.54 4.44
C LEU A 114 12.91 -10.04 5.17
N GLN A 115 12.83 -11.13 5.96
CA GLN A 115 13.93 -11.58 6.82
C GLN A 115 15.27 -11.77 6.09
N PRO A 116 15.35 -12.36 4.88
CA PRO A 116 16.62 -12.51 4.17
C PRO A 116 17.34 -11.18 3.90
N ALA A 117 16.61 -10.11 3.60
CA ALA A 117 17.19 -8.78 3.40
C ALA A 117 17.53 -8.09 4.73
N LEU A 118 16.66 -8.23 5.74
CA LEU A 118 16.83 -7.58 7.03
C LEU A 118 17.99 -8.17 7.85
N GLY A 119 18.24 -9.47 7.70
CA GLY A 119 19.35 -10.16 8.37
C GLY A 119 20.74 -9.79 7.88
N LYS A 120 20.88 -9.17 6.67
CA LYS A 120 22.16 -8.74 6.11
C LYS A 120 22.70 -7.48 6.79
N GLU A 121 24.03 -7.32 6.78
CA GLU A 121 24.68 -6.07 7.21
C GLU A 121 24.32 -4.87 6.28
N PRO A 122 24.34 -3.64 6.79
CA PRO A 122 24.54 -3.26 8.18
C PRO A 122 23.33 -3.59 9.06
N LYS A 123 23.55 -4.02 10.31
CA LYS A 123 22.47 -4.19 11.28
C LYS A 123 21.89 -2.84 11.67
N VAL A 124 20.59 -2.76 11.86
CA VAL A 124 19.88 -1.57 12.30
C VAL A 124 19.04 -1.89 13.53
N GLU A 125 18.99 -0.98 14.49
CA GLU A 125 18.18 -1.14 15.70
C GLU A 125 16.69 -0.97 15.40
N ALA A 126 16.36 0.01 14.55
CA ALA A 126 15.00 0.27 14.10
C ALA A 126 15.00 0.62 12.60
N LEU A 127 14.13 -0.04 11.85
CA LEU A 127 13.99 0.19 10.42
C LEU A 127 13.28 1.51 10.12
N ILE A 128 13.78 2.23 9.12
CA ILE A 128 13.20 3.48 8.64
C ILE A 128 12.62 3.25 7.25
N PHE A 129 11.30 3.39 7.15
CA PHE A 129 10.53 3.25 5.92
C PHE A 129 10.28 4.61 5.28
N VAL A 130 10.49 4.71 3.99
CA VAL A 130 9.99 5.84 3.19
C VAL A 130 8.56 5.54 2.78
N CYS A 131 7.60 6.21 3.39
CA CYS A 131 6.18 6.08 3.05
C CYS A 131 5.78 7.23 2.11
N ALA A 132 6.12 7.10 0.84
CA ALA A 132 5.79 8.03 -0.25
C ALA A 132 4.58 7.57 -1.06
N LEU A 133 3.90 6.54 -0.62
CA LEU A 133 2.66 6.01 -1.17
C LEU A 133 1.48 6.43 -0.28
N PRO A 134 0.26 6.60 -0.83
CA PRO A 134 -0.89 7.02 -0.05
C PRO A 134 -1.35 5.90 0.90
N LEU A 135 -1.48 6.21 2.20
CA LEU A 135 -1.86 5.23 3.23
C LEU A 135 -3.30 4.68 3.08
N TYR A 136 -4.15 5.31 2.27
CA TYR A 136 -5.46 4.75 1.92
C TYR A 136 -5.37 3.66 0.84
N HIS A 137 -4.23 3.50 0.19
CA HIS A 137 -3.96 2.39 -0.71
C HIS A 137 -3.40 1.21 0.08
N ILE A 138 -3.91 0.00 -0.17
CA ILE A 138 -3.56 -1.21 0.59
C ILE A 138 -2.05 -1.49 0.59
N PHE A 139 -1.33 -1.17 -0.49
CA PHE A 139 0.12 -1.33 -0.55
C PHE A 139 0.82 -0.54 0.57
N ALA A 140 0.56 0.76 0.67
CA ALA A 140 1.17 1.58 1.73
C ALA A 140 0.64 1.23 3.12
N LEU A 141 -0.65 0.94 3.23
CA LEU A 141 -1.27 0.54 4.49
C LEU A 141 -0.58 -0.69 5.07
N THR A 142 -0.41 -1.75 4.29
CA THR A 142 0.20 -2.99 4.78
C THR A 142 1.73 -2.89 4.83
N VAL A 143 2.39 -2.60 3.70
CA VAL A 143 3.85 -2.73 3.60
C VAL A 143 4.61 -1.60 4.32
N CYS A 144 4.06 -0.38 4.37
CA CYS A 144 4.70 0.70 5.12
C CYS A 144 4.15 0.79 6.55
N CYS A 145 2.83 1.00 6.70
CA CYS A 145 2.25 1.33 7.99
C CYS A 145 2.22 0.11 8.92
N LEU A 146 1.51 -0.96 8.55
CA LEU A 146 1.29 -2.09 9.44
C LEU A 146 2.57 -2.92 9.66
N VAL A 147 3.36 -3.20 8.60
CA VAL A 147 4.67 -3.85 8.76
C VAL A 147 5.60 -2.99 9.60
N GLY A 148 5.70 -1.68 9.32
CA GLY A 148 6.50 -0.76 10.11
C GLY A 148 6.12 -0.75 11.59
N MET A 149 4.81 -0.71 11.91
CA MET A 149 4.31 -0.80 13.28
C MET A 149 4.65 -2.15 13.94
N ARG A 150 4.47 -3.25 13.22
CA ARG A 150 4.71 -4.62 13.71
C ARG A 150 6.15 -4.82 14.15
N ILE A 151 7.12 -4.33 13.39
CA ILE A 151 8.54 -4.51 13.64
C ILE A 151 9.19 -3.36 14.42
N GLY A 152 8.40 -2.42 14.95
CA GLY A 152 8.90 -1.25 15.69
C GLY A 152 9.67 -0.25 14.83
N GLY A 153 9.38 -0.19 13.53
CA GLY A 153 10.02 0.72 12.58
C GLY A 153 9.43 2.13 12.60
N MET A 154 10.16 3.07 12.01
CA MET A 154 9.73 4.45 11.80
C MET A 154 9.28 4.67 10.36
N ASN A 155 8.13 5.29 10.13
CA ASN A 155 7.67 5.70 8.81
C ASN A 155 7.92 7.19 8.57
N ILE A 156 8.67 7.53 7.52
CA ILE A 156 8.79 8.89 7.00
C ILE A 156 7.57 9.15 6.12
N LEU A 157 6.56 9.84 6.65
CA LEU A 157 5.36 10.15 5.91
C LEU A 157 5.61 11.28 4.91
N VAL A 158 5.42 11.03 3.62
CA VAL A 158 5.59 11.99 2.52
C VAL A 158 4.22 12.34 1.94
N PRO A 159 3.63 13.48 2.32
CA PRO A 159 2.28 13.84 1.90
C PRO A 159 2.15 14.14 0.40
N ASN A 160 3.21 14.59 -0.24
CA ASN A 160 3.23 14.91 -1.67
C ASN A 160 4.51 14.37 -2.35
N PRO A 161 4.54 13.11 -2.78
CA PRO A 161 5.70 12.53 -3.45
C PRO A 161 5.97 13.09 -4.86
N ARG A 162 5.04 13.87 -5.44
CA ARG A 162 5.22 14.54 -6.73
C ARG A 162 6.14 15.76 -6.63
N ASP A 163 6.29 16.33 -5.44
CA ASP A 163 7.29 17.35 -5.14
C ASP A 163 8.65 16.67 -4.91
N ILE A 164 9.32 16.28 -6.01
CA ILE A 164 10.61 15.59 -5.96
C ILE A 164 11.66 16.36 -5.16
N PRO A 165 11.86 17.69 -5.35
CA PRO A 165 12.80 18.44 -4.52
C PRO A 165 12.46 18.40 -3.02
N GLY A 166 11.19 18.55 -2.66
CA GLY A 166 10.71 18.47 -1.28
C GLY A 166 10.91 17.07 -0.67
N LEU A 167 10.68 16.02 -1.46
CA LEU A 167 10.94 14.64 -1.07
C LEU A 167 12.43 14.43 -0.79
N ILE A 168 13.32 14.80 -1.71
CA ILE A 168 14.77 14.67 -1.55
C ILE A 168 15.25 15.42 -0.29
N LYS A 169 14.77 16.66 -0.11
CA LYS A 169 15.06 17.44 1.12
C LYS A 169 14.60 16.75 2.40
N THR A 170 13.50 15.99 2.32
CA THR A 170 13.02 15.20 3.46
C THR A 170 13.94 14.00 3.69
N LEU A 171 14.23 13.23 2.63
CA LEU A 171 15.07 12.04 2.69
C LEU A 171 16.50 12.33 3.15
N SER A 172 17.06 13.49 2.79
CA SER A 172 18.43 13.88 3.20
C SER A 172 18.65 13.98 4.72
N LYS A 173 17.56 13.95 5.50
CA LYS A 173 17.62 14.01 6.98
C LYS A 173 17.69 12.62 7.62
N TYR A 174 17.56 11.55 6.84
CA TYR A 174 17.41 10.20 7.35
C TYR A 174 18.32 9.22 6.59
N ARG A 175 18.82 8.22 7.31
CA ARG A 175 19.45 7.03 6.72
C ARG A 175 18.38 5.94 6.61
N PHE A 176 17.52 6.05 5.61
CA PHE A 176 16.40 5.13 5.44
C PHE A 176 16.85 3.73 4.98
N ASN A 177 16.07 2.73 5.36
CA ASN A 177 16.39 1.31 5.12
C ASN A 177 15.47 0.67 4.10
N MET A 178 14.20 1.10 4.05
CA MET A 178 13.14 0.50 3.23
C MET A 178 12.51 1.58 2.36
N PHE A 179 12.43 1.30 1.05
CA PHE A 179 11.83 2.25 0.11
C PHE A 179 10.80 1.58 -0.80
N PRO A 180 9.56 1.34 -0.33
CA PRO A 180 8.47 0.92 -1.19
C PRO A 180 8.00 2.07 -2.09
N ALA A 181 7.95 1.86 -3.40
CA ALA A 181 7.50 2.87 -4.34
C ALA A 181 6.98 2.27 -5.66
N VAL A 182 6.41 3.11 -6.51
CA VAL A 182 6.05 2.78 -7.89
C VAL A 182 7.18 3.17 -8.85
N ASN A 183 7.26 2.51 -10.01
CA ASN A 183 8.28 2.77 -11.04
C ASN A 183 8.45 4.24 -11.39
N THR A 184 7.34 4.98 -11.52
CA THR A 184 7.36 6.42 -11.86
C THR A 184 8.04 7.27 -10.80
N LEU A 185 7.93 6.92 -9.51
CA LEU A 185 8.60 7.64 -8.43
C LEU A 185 10.12 7.37 -8.44
N TYR A 186 10.51 6.11 -8.63
CA TYR A 186 11.93 5.75 -8.79
C TYR A 186 12.57 6.53 -9.96
N ASN A 187 11.91 6.52 -11.12
CA ASN A 187 12.41 7.25 -12.28
C ASN A 187 12.46 8.77 -12.05
N GLY A 188 11.45 9.34 -11.39
CA GLY A 188 11.43 10.75 -11.03
C GLY A 188 12.60 11.17 -10.14
N LEU A 189 12.92 10.35 -9.13
CA LEU A 189 14.07 10.57 -8.24
C LEU A 189 15.41 10.47 -8.99
N LEU A 190 15.57 9.45 -9.82
CA LEU A 190 16.79 9.25 -10.63
C LEU A 190 17.08 10.38 -11.62
N ASN A 191 16.07 11.12 -12.02
CA ASN A 191 16.23 12.27 -12.93
C ASN A 191 16.58 13.57 -12.20
N HIS A 192 16.65 13.57 -10.86
CA HIS A 192 16.98 14.76 -10.09
C HIS A 192 18.42 14.67 -9.54
N PRO A 193 19.33 15.64 -9.89
CA PRO A 193 20.75 15.54 -9.57
C PRO A 193 21.05 15.46 -8.06
N GLU A 194 20.23 16.11 -7.23
CA GLU A 194 20.42 16.10 -5.77
C GLU A 194 20.11 14.72 -5.15
N PHE A 195 19.37 13.85 -5.85
CA PHE A 195 19.09 12.51 -5.34
C PHE A 195 20.35 11.66 -5.22
N ALA A 196 21.27 11.79 -6.18
CA ALA A 196 22.54 11.08 -6.18
C ALA A 196 23.47 11.46 -4.99
N LYS A 197 23.18 12.55 -4.30
CA LYS A 197 23.97 13.02 -3.15
C LYS A 197 23.48 12.44 -1.81
N LEU A 198 22.39 11.67 -1.81
CA LEU A 198 21.86 11.06 -0.59
C LEU A 198 22.75 9.90 -0.12
N ASP A 199 22.70 9.64 1.19
CA ASP A 199 23.39 8.49 1.80
C ASP A 199 22.52 7.23 1.72
N PHE A 200 22.91 6.28 0.87
CA PHE A 200 22.25 4.98 0.69
C PHE A 200 22.91 3.85 1.49
N SER A 201 23.90 4.15 2.32
CA SER A 201 24.69 3.12 3.04
C SER A 201 23.86 2.19 3.92
N MET A 202 22.72 2.70 4.42
CA MET A 202 21.79 1.94 5.28
C MET A 202 20.59 1.38 4.52
N LEU A 203 20.52 1.57 3.20
CA LEU A 203 19.41 1.05 2.38
C LEU A 203 19.51 -0.46 2.27
N LYS A 204 18.46 -1.15 2.66
CA LYS A 204 18.37 -2.61 2.63
C LYS A 204 17.53 -3.13 1.48
N LEU A 205 16.37 -2.53 1.28
CA LEU A 205 15.39 -3.04 0.33
C LEU A 205 14.60 -1.90 -0.34
N CYS A 206 14.42 -2.05 -1.64
CA CYS A 206 13.54 -1.23 -2.46
C CYS A 206 12.46 -2.12 -3.07
N ASN A 207 11.18 -1.87 -2.76
CA ASN A 207 10.07 -2.65 -3.28
C ASN A 207 9.35 -1.89 -4.39
N GLY A 208 9.29 -2.48 -5.57
CA GLY A 208 8.43 -2.02 -6.66
C GLY A 208 7.09 -2.75 -6.64
N GLY A 209 5.99 -2.04 -6.80
CA GLY A 209 4.66 -2.64 -6.87
C GLY A 209 3.62 -1.68 -7.41
N GLY A 210 2.42 -2.18 -7.71
CA GLY A 210 1.32 -1.40 -8.28
C GLY A 210 1.46 -1.08 -9.76
N MET A 211 2.62 -1.35 -10.36
CA MET A 211 2.91 -1.35 -11.79
C MET A 211 4.29 -1.99 -12.01
N ALA A 212 4.52 -2.50 -13.22
CA ALA A 212 5.79 -3.12 -13.58
C ALA A 212 6.98 -2.15 -13.42
N VAL A 213 8.08 -2.66 -12.90
CA VAL A 213 9.36 -1.94 -12.84
C VAL A 213 10.09 -2.10 -14.16
N GLN A 214 10.48 -1.01 -14.77
CA GLN A 214 11.25 -1.04 -16.00
C GLN A 214 12.70 -1.41 -15.71
N LYS A 215 13.25 -2.35 -16.48
CA LYS A 215 14.65 -2.78 -16.34
C LYS A 215 15.64 -1.60 -16.35
N ALA A 216 15.44 -0.65 -17.26
CA ALA A 216 16.30 0.54 -17.35
C ALA A 216 16.27 1.42 -16.07
N VAL A 217 15.10 1.50 -15.41
CA VAL A 217 14.96 2.20 -14.13
C VAL A 217 15.67 1.43 -13.03
N ASN A 218 15.48 0.10 -12.96
CA ASN A 218 16.17 -0.74 -12.00
C ASN A 218 17.70 -0.66 -12.15
N ASP A 219 18.22 -0.76 -13.37
CA ASP A 219 19.68 -0.73 -13.62
C ASP A 219 20.30 0.60 -13.16
N ARG A 220 19.66 1.73 -13.46
CA ARG A 220 20.09 3.05 -12.98
C ARG A 220 20.00 3.17 -11.46
N TRP A 221 18.91 2.65 -10.87
CA TRP A 221 18.72 2.64 -9.42
C TRP A 221 19.80 1.82 -8.73
N ARG A 222 20.06 0.61 -9.22
CA ARG A 222 21.10 -0.28 -8.71
C ARG A 222 22.49 0.33 -8.83
N SER A 223 22.80 0.95 -9.95
CA SER A 223 24.10 1.64 -10.16
C SER A 223 24.32 2.75 -9.16
N LEU A 224 23.26 3.46 -8.75
CA LEU A 224 23.36 4.57 -7.81
C LEU A 224 23.36 4.09 -6.35
N THR A 225 22.47 3.16 -5.99
CA THR A 225 22.19 2.81 -4.60
C THR A 225 22.84 1.50 -4.15
N GLY A 226 23.34 0.70 -5.08
CA GLY A 226 23.83 -0.66 -4.83
C GLY A 226 22.74 -1.69 -4.58
N LYS A 227 21.44 -1.33 -4.72
CA LYS A 227 20.28 -2.21 -4.47
C LYS A 227 19.39 -2.30 -5.69
N SER A 228 18.98 -3.52 -6.05
CA SER A 228 17.92 -3.73 -7.05
C SER A 228 16.56 -3.37 -6.48
N ILE A 229 15.63 -3.00 -7.36
CA ILE A 229 14.21 -2.86 -7.01
C ILE A 229 13.58 -4.25 -7.09
N VAL A 230 13.13 -4.76 -5.96
CA VAL A 230 12.47 -6.05 -5.84
C VAL A 230 10.99 -5.88 -6.14
N GLU A 231 10.50 -6.50 -7.21
CA GLU A 231 9.09 -6.42 -7.56
C GLU A 231 8.25 -7.35 -6.69
N GLY A 232 7.08 -6.83 -6.29
CA GLY A 232 6.01 -7.59 -5.69
C GLY A 232 4.69 -7.26 -6.37
N TYR A 233 3.80 -8.23 -6.42
CA TYR A 233 2.49 -8.13 -7.02
C TYR A 233 1.40 -8.45 -6.02
N GLY A 234 0.27 -7.80 -6.22
CA GLY A 234 -0.94 -8.03 -5.46
C GLY A 234 -1.99 -6.97 -5.72
N LEU A 235 -3.16 -7.18 -5.16
CA LEU A 235 -4.36 -6.40 -5.37
C LEU A 235 -4.95 -5.94 -4.03
N SER A 236 -5.92 -5.04 -4.07
CA SER A 236 -6.68 -4.70 -2.86
C SER A 236 -7.34 -5.92 -2.25
N GLU A 237 -7.77 -6.84 -3.09
CA GLU A 237 -8.42 -8.11 -2.79
C GLU A 237 -7.49 -9.13 -2.11
N THR A 238 -6.18 -8.91 -2.14
CA THR A 238 -5.17 -9.81 -1.56
C THR A 238 -4.36 -9.23 -0.39
N SER A 239 -4.72 -8.07 0.16
CA SER A 239 -4.29 -7.45 1.43
C SER A 239 -2.84 -6.88 1.55
N PRO A 240 -2.01 -6.53 0.58
CA PRO A 240 -2.16 -6.70 -0.85
C PRO A 240 -1.36 -7.86 -1.44
N VAL A 241 -0.23 -8.30 -0.84
CA VAL A 241 0.83 -9.07 -1.51
C VAL A 241 0.37 -10.51 -1.76
N ALA A 242 0.52 -10.96 -3.00
CA ALA A 242 0.29 -12.34 -3.43
C ALA A 242 1.59 -13.01 -3.87
N THR A 243 2.42 -12.30 -4.65
CA THR A 243 3.76 -12.78 -5.04
C THR A 243 4.80 -11.69 -4.82
N ALA A 244 6.04 -12.08 -4.63
CA ALA A 244 7.18 -11.17 -4.57
C ALA A 244 8.46 -11.88 -4.98
N ASN A 245 9.39 -11.15 -5.60
CA ASN A 245 10.73 -11.63 -5.78
C ASN A 245 11.44 -11.78 -4.42
N PRO A 246 12.45 -12.65 -4.28
CA PRO A 246 13.22 -12.78 -3.05
C PRO A 246 13.73 -11.42 -2.56
N ALA A 247 13.49 -11.09 -1.28
CA ALA A 247 13.80 -9.78 -0.72
C ALA A 247 15.30 -9.44 -0.78
N ASP A 248 16.14 -10.45 -0.93
CA ASP A 248 17.59 -10.31 -1.05
C ASP A 248 18.12 -10.48 -2.49
N ALA A 249 17.23 -10.46 -3.48
CA ALA A 249 17.59 -10.52 -4.89
C ALA A 249 18.54 -9.36 -5.25
N THR A 250 19.61 -9.68 -5.96
CA THR A 250 20.63 -8.71 -6.39
C THR A 250 20.45 -8.30 -7.84
N GLU A 251 19.60 -9.00 -8.59
CA GLU A 251 19.37 -8.78 -10.01
C GLU A 251 17.89 -8.56 -10.31
N PHE A 252 17.62 -7.89 -11.40
CA PHE A 252 16.29 -7.70 -11.92
C PHE A 252 15.81 -8.99 -12.60
N THR A 253 14.69 -9.53 -12.18
CA THR A 253 14.15 -10.79 -12.69
C THR A 253 13.21 -10.59 -13.88
N GLY A 254 12.53 -9.45 -13.97
CA GLY A 254 11.46 -9.20 -14.94
C GLY A 254 10.19 -9.99 -14.66
N THR A 255 10.06 -10.55 -13.44
CA THR A 255 8.89 -11.32 -13.00
C THR A 255 8.26 -10.64 -11.79
N ILE A 256 7.01 -10.98 -11.48
CA ILE A 256 6.35 -10.55 -10.24
C ILE A 256 6.70 -11.45 -9.04
N GLY A 257 7.60 -12.41 -9.23
CA GLY A 257 8.21 -13.24 -8.21
C GLY A 257 7.49 -14.55 -7.94
N LEU A 258 7.75 -15.10 -6.77
CA LEU A 258 7.21 -16.36 -6.26
C LEU A 258 5.98 -16.11 -5.39
N PRO A 259 5.03 -17.05 -5.28
CA PRO A 259 3.99 -16.99 -4.27
C PRO A 259 4.59 -16.80 -2.88
N ILE A 260 4.07 -15.84 -2.10
CA ILE A 260 4.51 -15.68 -0.71
C ILE A 260 3.97 -16.84 0.16
N SER A 261 4.48 -16.96 1.39
CA SER A 261 4.12 -18.06 2.29
C SER A 261 2.61 -18.31 2.37
N SER A 262 2.20 -19.59 2.31
CA SER A 262 0.78 -20.00 2.37
C SER A 262 -0.10 -19.43 1.27
N THR A 263 0.48 -19.01 0.14
CA THR A 263 -0.23 -18.53 -1.05
C THR A 263 -0.03 -19.51 -2.19
N GLU A 264 -1.10 -19.80 -2.89
CA GLU A 264 -1.11 -20.62 -4.09
C GLU A 264 -1.49 -19.74 -5.29
N ILE A 265 -0.79 -19.94 -6.39
CA ILE A 265 -1.09 -19.31 -7.68
C ILE A 265 -1.47 -20.42 -8.65
N ALA A 266 -2.56 -20.21 -9.35
CA ALA A 266 -2.98 -21.02 -10.50
C ALA A 266 -3.04 -20.13 -11.73
N ILE A 267 -2.83 -20.71 -12.90
CA ILE A 267 -3.09 -20.08 -14.19
C ILE A 267 -4.33 -20.76 -14.76
N LEU A 268 -5.34 -19.97 -15.13
CA LEU A 268 -6.63 -20.47 -15.57
C LEU A 268 -6.89 -20.13 -17.03
N ASP A 269 -7.55 -21.04 -17.74
CA ASP A 269 -8.14 -20.75 -19.04
C ASP A 269 -9.43 -19.89 -18.91
N ASP A 270 -10.05 -19.57 -20.05
CA ASP A 270 -11.29 -18.79 -20.09
C ASP A 270 -12.47 -19.51 -19.40
N GLU A 271 -12.48 -20.84 -19.41
CA GLU A 271 -13.46 -21.70 -18.76
C GLU A 271 -13.21 -21.88 -17.25
N GLY A 272 -12.04 -21.42 -16.76
CA GLY A 272 -11.64 -21.50 -15.34
C GLY A 272 -10.96 -22.81 -14.96
N ASN A 273 -10.48 -23.61 -15.94
CA ASN A 273 -9.68 -24.80 -15.68
C ASN A 273 -8.22 -24.42 -15.46
N HIS A 274 -7.54 -25.20 -14.63
CA HIS A 274 -6.11 -25.00 -14.37
C HIS A 274 -5.27 -25.39 -15.59
N LEU A 275 -4.42 -24.46 -16.02
CA LEU A 275 -3.46 -24.69 -17.09
C LEU A 275 -2.14 -25.28 -16.55
N PRO A 276 -1.43 -26.08 -17.38
CA PRO A 276 -0.08 -26.57 -17.06
C PRO A 276 0.93 -25.43 -16.88
N VAL A 277 2.03 -25.74 -16.16
CA VAL A 277 3.17 -24.83 -16.00
C VAL A 277 3.72 -24.42 -17.38
N GLY A 278 3.93 -23.11 -17.55
CA GLY A 278 4.45 -22.49 -18.78
C GLY A 278 3.36 -22.02 -19.75
N GLU A 279 2.11 -22.42 -19.55
CA GLU A 279 1.00 -21.91 -20.37
C GLU A 279 0.50 -20.55 -19.83
N THR A 280 0.01 -19.72 -20.76
CA THR A 280 -0.49 -18.37 -20.44
C THR A 280 -1.99 -18.39 -20.25
N GLY A 281 -2.47 -17.77 -19.18
CA GLY A 281 -3.87 -17.62 -18.83
C GLY A 281 -4.07 -16.61 -17.71
N GLU A 282 -5.26 -16.57 -17.10
CA GLU A 282 -5.57 -15.67 -16.00
C GLU A 282 -4.91 -16.12 -14.70
N ILE A 283 -4.22 -15.21 -14.05
CA ILE A 283 -3.60 -15.44 -12.73
C ILE A 283 -4.70 -15.53 -11.67
N ALA A 284 -4.77 -16.66 -10.98
CA ALA A 284 -5.70 -16.85 -9.87
C ALA A 284 -4.94 -17.12 -8.57
N ILE A 285 -5.49 -16.62 -7.46
CA ILE A 285 -4.79 -16.53 -6.18
C ILE A 285 -5.63 -17.16 -5.08
N ARG A 286 -5.04 -18.07 -4.31
CA ARG A 286 -5.63 -18.63 -3.09
C ARG A 286 -4.69 -18.46 -1.93
N GLY A 287 -5.22 -17.96 -0.78
CA GLY A 287 -4.41 -17.77 0.40
C GLY A 287 -5.17 -17.07 1.53
N PRO A 288 -4.62 -17.08 2.75
CA PRO A 288 -5.29 -16.50 3.92
C PRO A 288 -5.47 -14.98 3.83
N GLN A 289 -4.75 -14.30 2.96
CA GLN A 289 -4.82 -12.87 2.72
C GLN A 289 -5.90 -12.46 1.73
N VAL A 290 -6.51 -13.41 1.00
CA VAL A 290 -7.56 -13.13 0.01
C VAL A 290 -8.83 -12.67 0.71
N MET A 291 -9.46 -11.64 0.17
CA MET A 291 -10.70 -11.03 0.69
C MET A 291 -11.83 -12.03 0.88
N LYS A 292 -12.81 -11.68 1.71
CA LYS A 292 -14.07 -12.44 1.85
C LYS A 292 -15.03 -12.25 0.66
N GLY A 293 -14.82 -11.23 -0.15
CA GLY A 293 -15.67 -10.82 -1.26
C GLY A 293 -15.89 -9.31 -1.26
N TYR A 294 -16.74 -8.82 -2.15
CA TYR A 294 -17.09 -7.40 -2.25
C TYR A 294 -18.31 -7.06 -1.40
N TRP A 295 -18.22 -5.97 -0.65
CA TRP A 295 -19.27 -5.50 0.25
C TRP A 295 -20.58 -5.25 -0.48
N GLN A 296 -21.64 -5.95 -0.07
CA GLN A 296 -22.97 -5.87 -0.66
C GLN A 296 -23.03 -6.13 -2.19
N ARG A 297 -22.08 -6.95 -2.68
CA ARG A 297 -21.94 -7.31 -4.10
C ARG A 297 -21.73 -8.83 -4.26
N PRO A 298 -22.73 -9.67 -3.92
CA PRO A 298 -22.56 -11.12 -3.98
C PRO A 298 -22.34 -11.63 -5.43
N ASP A 299 -23.02 -11.03 -6.41
CA ASP A 299 -22.86 -11.41 -7.81
C ASP A 299 -21.46 -11.08 -8.37
N ASP A 300 -20.95 -9.88 -8.04
CA ASP A 300 -19.58 -9.51 -8.38
C ASP A 300 -18.55 -10.43 -7.70
N THR A 301 -18.82 -10.85 -6.47
CA THR A 301 -17.96 -11.79 -5.74
C THR A 301 -17.96 -13.17 -6.42
N ALA A 302 -19.12 -13.67 -6.80
CA ALA A 302 -19.26 -14.97 -7.47
C ALA A 302 -18.53 -15.01 -8.83
N GLN A 303 -18.46 -13.88 -9.55
CA GLN A 303 -17.75 -13.76 -10.81
C GLN A 303 -16.22 -13.90 -10.69
N VAL A 304 -15.66 -13.54 -9.54
CA VAL A 304 -14.21 -13.51 -9.32
C VAL A 304 -13.69 -14.62 -8.41
N MET A 305 -14.59 -15.44 -7.84
CA MET A 305 -14.20 -16.58 -7.01
C MET A 305 -14.51 -17.90 -7.72
N THR A 306 -13.50 -18.74 -7.85
CA THR A 306 -13.70 -20.09 -8.39
C THR A 306 -14.32 -21.02 -7.34
N SER A 307 -14.89 -22.15 -7.79
CA SER A 307 -15.50 -23.14 -6.89
C SER A 307 -14.52 -23.81 -5.95
N ASP A 308 -13.24 -23.86 -6.30
CA ASP A 308 -12.14 -24.40 -5.49
C ASP A 308 -11.39 -23.33 -4.69
N GLY A 309 -11.93 -22.09 -4.64
CA GLY A 309 -11.52 -21.04 -3.71
C GLY A 309 -10.39 -20.13 -4.21
N PHE A 310 -10.08 -20.11 -5.50
CA PHE A 310 -9.18 -19.12 -6.07
C PHE A 310 -9.92 -17.81 -6.40
N PHE A 311 -9.25 -16.70 -6.16
CA PHE A 311 -9.65 -15.37 -6.61
C PHE A 311 -9.04 -15.11 -7.98
N ARG A 312 -9.85 -14.81 -8.97
CA ARG A 312 -9.48 -14.43 -10.33
C ARG A 312 -9.04 -12.97 -10.35
N SER A 313 -7.79 -12.72 -10.71
CA SER A 313 -7.21 -11.37 -10.63
C SER A 313 -7.64 -10.44 -11.77
N GLY A 314 -7.97 -11.01 -12.91
CA GLY A 314 -8.16 -10.28 -14.17
C GLY A 314 -6.85 -10.00 -14.92
N ASP A 315 -5.70 -10.31 -14.34
CA ASP A 315 -4.38 -10.12 -14.96
C ASP A 315 -3.97 -11.42 -15.68
N ILE A 316 -3.38 -11.30 -16.86
CA ILE A 316 -2.93 -12.45 -17.68
C ILE A 316 -1.43 -12.66 -17.48
N GLY A 317 -1.04 -13.93 -17.29
CA GLY A 317 0.34 -14.29 -17.06
C GLY A 317 0.60 -15.79 -17.18
N PHE A 318 1.79 -16.19 -16.79
CA PHE A 318 2.18 -17.60 -16.72
C PHE A 318 3.11 -17.84 -15.53
N MET A 319 3.21 -19.09 -15.11
CA MET A 319 4.17 -19.55 -14.13
C MET A 319 5.20 -20.45 -14.78
N ASP A 320 6.49 -20.20 -14.55
CA ASP A 320 7.56 -21.07 -15.06
C ASP A 320 7.80 -22.31 -14.17
N ALA A 321 8.68 -23.21 -14.65
CA ALA A 321 9.02 -24.46 -13.93
C ALA A 321 9.73 -24.22 -12.57
N SER A 322 10.23 -23.03 -12.31
CA SER A 322 10.84 -22.61 -11.04
C SER A 322 9.83 -21.96 -10.10
N GLY A 323 8.58 -21.78 -10.54
CA GLY A 323 7.49 -21.17 -9.78
C GLY A 323 7.42 -19.66 -9.88
N TYR A 324 8.28 -19.00 -10.67
CA TYR A 324 8.18 -17.57 -10.89
C TYR A 324 6.99 -17.22 -11.80
N VAL A 325 6.27 -16.19 -11.40
CA VAL A 325 5.10 -15.69 -12.13
C VAL A 325 5.47 -14.46 -12.94
N THR A 326 5.02 -14.41 -14.18
CA THR A 326 5.21 -13.28 -15.10
C THR A 326 3.85 -12.79 -15.59
N ILE A 327 3.59 -11.49 -15.50
CA ILE A 327 2.42 -10.84 -16.12
C ILE A 327 2.78 -10.50 -17.56
N VAL A 328 1.85 -10.76 -18.48
CA VAL A 328 1.99 -10.44 -19.92
C VAL A 328 0.98 -9.41 -20.39
N ASP A 329 -0.17 -9.24 -19.66
CA ASP A 329 -1.18 -8.21 -19.91
C ASP A 329 -2.03 -7.96 -18.64
#